data_d6fa7df6d605fb597690e5f7ac82b23d
#
_entry.id   d6fa7df6d605fb597690e5f7ac82b23d
#
_cell.length_a   1.000
_cell.length_b   1.000
_cell.length_c   1.000
_cell.angle_alpha   90.00
_cell.angle_beta   90.00
_cell.angle_gamma   90.00
#
_symmetry.space_group_name_H-M   'P 1'
#
loop_
_entity.id
_entity.type
_entity.pdbx_description
1 polymer ?
#
loop_
_entity_poly.entity_id
_entity_poly.type
_entity_poly.pdbx_seq_one_letter_code
_entity_poly.pdbx_strand_id
1 'polypeptide(L)'
;MHMTHLAHILECASHGHFKKDTARDLRVLAQKSVGINDSALSIQITQTIEQIELLDSQLFHTELEMANLVTCLHSVIMTIPGIGTTNGGMILGEIGDIHLFSTPGKLLAFAGLDPSVYQSGNFQAKKTRMSKRGSRVLRYALVNAAHNVVMNNATFKAYYDAKRAEGRTHYNALGHCAGKLVRVIWKMLTDEVEFNLE
;
A
#
# COMPACT_ATOMS: atom_id res chain seq x y z
N MET A 1 33.57 -7.60 -19.96
CA MET A 1 33.53 -6.57 -18.90
C MET A 1 34.54 -6.93 -17.81
N HIS A 2 35.33 -5.97 -17.32
CA HIS A 2 36.31 -6.20 -16.26
C HIS A 2 35.62 -6.41 -14.93
N MET A 3 36.14 -7.32 -14.07
CA MET A 3 35.52 -7.69 -12.80
C MET A 3 35.30 -6.51 -11.85
N THR A 4 36.27 -5.60 -11.77
CA THR A 4 36.20 -4.40 -10.94
C THR A 4 35.09 -3.45 -11.38
N HIS A 5 34.89 -3.33 -12.70
CA HIS A 5 33.83 -2.50 -13.26
C HIS A 5 32.44 -3.10 -12.99
N LEU A 6 32.27 -4.42 -13.16
CA LEU A 6 31.02 -5.12 -12.79
C LEU A 6 30.71 -4.97 -11.31
N ALA A 7 31.71 -5.15 -10.45
CA ALA A 7 31.52 -5.00 -8.99
C ALA A 7 31.10 -3.56 -8.63
N HIS A 8 31.70 -2.56 -9.25
CA HIS A 8 31.34 -1.16 -9.02
C HIS A 8 29.92 -0.83 -9.47
N ILE A 9 29.50 -1.29 -10.67
CA ILE A 9 28.12 -1.11 -11.14
C ILE A 9 27.12 -1.74 -10.18
N LEU A 10 27.37 -2.99 -9.75
CA LEU A 10 26.51 -3.70 -8.82
C LEU A 10 26.43 -3.01 -7.44
N GLU A 11 27.55 -2.51 -6.95
CA GLU A 11 27.60 -1.79 -5.66
C GLU A 11 26.81 -0.49 -5.74
N CYS A 12 26.96 0.29 -6.81
CA CYS A 12 26.20 1.51 -7.03
C CYS A 12 24.70 1.23 -7.18
N ALA A 13 24.32 0.28 -8.05
CA ALA A 13 22.94 -0.04 -8.34
C ALA A 13 22.19 -0.67 -7.14
N SER A 14 22.90 -1.32 -6.22
CA SER A 14 22.33 -1.96 -5.04
C SER A 14 22.50 -1.17 -3.74
N HIS A 15 22.94 0.08 -3.80
CA HIS A 15 23.25 0.89 -2.62
C HIS A 15 24.20 0.17 -1.63
N GLY A 16 25.21 -0.54 -2.17
CA GLY A 16 26.22 -1.24 -1.39
C GLY A 16 25.84 -2.67 -0.95
N HIS A 17 24.68 -3.19 -1.31
CA HIS A 17 24.28 -4.56 -0.97
C HIS A 17 25.06 -5.62 -1.75
N PHE A 18 25.31 -5.41 -3.06
CA PHE A 18 26.04 -6.34 -3.91
C PHE A 18 27.51 -5.91 -4.04
N LYS A 19 28.42 -6.80 -3.68
CA LYS A 19 29.87 -6.55 -3.65
C LYS A 19 30.61 -7.47 -4.63
N LYS A 20 31.94 -7.49 -4.50
CA LYS A 20 32.84 -8.27 -5.38
C LYS A 20 32.50 -9.76 -5.46
N ASP A 21 31.98 -10.35 -4.39
CA ASP A 21 31.63 -11.77 -4.38
C ASP A 21 30.42 -12.05 -5.27
N THR A 22 29.38 -11.21 -5.19
CA THR A 22 28.21 -11.29 -6.11
C THR A 22 28.63 -11.09 -7.56
N ALA A 23 29.56 -10.17 -7.84
CA ALA A 23 30.10 -9.97 -9.20
C ALA A 23 30.85 -11.21 -9.71
N ARG A 24 31.59 -11.90 -8.83
CA ARG A 24 32.29 -13.14 -9.15
C ARG A 24 31.31 -14.27 -9.47
N ASP A 25 30.29 -14.43 -8.63
CA ASP A 25 29.26 -15.48 -8.80
C ASP A 25 28.48 -15.28 -10.09
N LEU A 26 28.06 -14.04 -10.39
CA LEU A 26 27.39 -13.69 -11.65
C LEU A 26 28.26 -14.01 -12.85
N ARG A 27 29.56 -13.71 -12.79
CA ARG A 27 30.50 -14.04 -13.89
C ARG A 27 30.63 -15.55 -14.10
N VAL A 28 30.72 -16.33 -13.02
CA VAL A 28 30.80 -17.79 -13.10
C VAL A 28 29.49 -18.35 -13.67
N LEU A 29 28.33 -17.85 -13.24
CA LEU A 29 27.04 -18.26 -13.78
C LEU A 29 26.92 -17.90 -15.26
N ALA A 30 27.32 -16.70 -15.64
CA ALA A 30 27.29 -16.27 -17.04
C ALA A 30 28.20 -17.14 -17.96
N GLN A 31 29.36 -17.57 -17.46
CA GLN A 31 30.26 -18.47 -18.20
C GLN A 31 29.71 -19.88 -18.37
N LYS A 32 28.87 -20.33 -17.44
CA LYS A 32 28.24 -21.65 -17.47
C LYS A 32 26.83 -21.62 -18.07
N SER A 33 26.33 -20.45 -18.44
CA SER A 33 25.01 -20.31 -19.03
C SER A 33 24.96 -20.93 -20.41
N VAL A 34 23.91 -21.67 -20.67
CA VAL A 34 23.57 -22.24 -22.01
C VAL A 34 22.65 -21.31 -22.79
N GLY A 35 22.59 -20.05 -22.42
CA GLY A 35 21.75 -19.03 -23.07
C GLY A 35 22.15 -18.81 -24.55
N ILE A 36 21.16 -18.53 -25.39
CA ILE A 36 21.35 -18.13 -26.78
C ILE A 36 21.71 -16.65 -26.81
N ASN A 37 22.77 -16.31 -27.54
CA ASN A 37 23.12 -14.91 -27.79
C ASN A 37 22.26 -14.39 -28.95
N ASP A 38 21.07 -13.84 -28.59
CA ASP A 38 20.13 -13.28 -29.55
C ASP A 38 20.12 -11.75 -29.44
N SER A 39 20.45 -11.09 -30.56
CA SER A 39 20.45 -9.63 -30.64
C SER A 39 19.06 -9.02 -30.46
N ALA A 40 18.01 -9.69 -30.95
CA ALA A 40 16.65 -9.23 -30.79
C ALA A 40 16.21 -9.25 -29.30
N LEU A 41 16.58 -10.30 -28.58
CA LEU A 41 16.34 -10.40 -27.14
C LEU A 41 17.09 -9.32 -26.36
N SER A 42 18.34 -9.03 -26.75
CA SER A 42 19.14 -7.95 -26.15
C SER A 42 18.48 -6.58 -26.34
N ILE A 43 17.92 -6.30 -27.52
CA ILE A 43 17.16 -5.07 -27.79
C ILE A 43 15.91 -5.00 -26.91
N GLN A 44 15.14 -6.09 -26.80
CA GLN A 44 13.95 -6.13 -25.96
C GLN A 44 14.27 -5.88 -24.49
N ILE A 45 15.32 -6.47 -23.96
CA ILE A 45 15.78 -6.25 -22.58
C ILE A 45 16.13 -4.78 -22.37
N THR A 46 16.93 -4.18 -23.27
CA THR A 46 17.30 -2.77 -23.18
C THR A 46 16.08 -1.86 -23.19
N GLN A 47 15.16 -2.06 -24.12
CA GLN A 47 13.94 -1.26 -24.23
C GLN A 47 13.03 -1.45 -22.99
N THR A 48 12.98 -2.65 -22.43
CA THR A 48 12.19 -2.89 -21.20
C THR A 48 12.80 -2.16 -20.00
N ILE A 49 14.13 -2.13 -19.90
CA ILE A 49 14.82 -1.37 -18.84
C ILE A 49 14.53 0.13 -19.00
N GLU A 50 14.67 0.68 -20.21
CA GLU A 50 14.37 2.10 -20.48
C GLU A 50 12.91 2.45 -20.12
N GLN A 51 11.95 1.55 -20.39
CA GLN A 51 10.56 1.74 -20.00
C GLN A 51 10.39 1.73 -18.47
N ILE A 52 11.08 0.85 -17.75
CA ILE A 52 11.04 0.80 -16.28
C ILE A 52 11.59 2.11 -15.72
N GLU A 53 12.76 2.57 -16.18
CA GLU A 53 13.39 3.82 -15.74
C GLU A 53 12.49 5.04 -16.00
N LEU A 54 11.83 5.08 -17.15
CA LEU A 54 10.86 6.13 -17.48
C LEU A 54 9.66 6.11 -16.52
N LEU A 55 9.10 4.93 -16.27
CA LEU A 55 7.96 4.77 -15.35
C LEU A 55 8.33 5.13 -13.91
N ASP A 56 9.51 4.74 -13.45
CA ASP A 56 10.01 5.11 -12.12
C ASP A 56 10.16 6.64 -11.99
N SER A 57 10.68 7.30 -13.01
CA SER A 57 10.78 8.77 -13.05
C SER A 57 9.38 9.43 -13.02
N GLN A 58 8.42 8.93 -13.80
CA GLN A 58 7.06 9.45 -13.82
C GLN A 58 6.35 9.23 -12.47
N LEU A 59 6.56 8.07 -11.86
CA LEU A 59 6.02 7.74 -10.54
C LEU A 59 6.56 8.70 -9.47
N PHE A 60 7.86 8.94 -9.46
CA PHE A 60 8.50 9.89 -8.54
C PHE A 60 7.92 11.30 -8.66
N HIS A 61 7.75 11.82 -9.89
CA HIS A 61 7.14 13.12 -10.11
C HIS A 61 5.69 13.17 -9.63
N THR A 62 4.90 12.13 -9.91
CA THR A 62 3.51 12.04 -9.48
C THR A 62 3.39 12.00 -7.95
N GLU A 63 4.26 11.24 -7.28
CA GLU A 63 4.29 11.17 -5.81
C GLU A 63 4.70 12.50 -5.19
N LEU A 64 5.63 13.24 -5.82
CA LEU A 64 6.05 14.57 -5.37
C LEU A 64 4.89 15.57 -5.47
N GLU A 65 4.19 15.62 -6.60
CA GLU A 65 3.03 16.49 -6.78
C GLU A 65 1.89 16.14 -5.81
N MET A 66 1.62 14.85 -5.60
CA MET A 66 0.65 14.41 -4.61
C MET A 66 1.04 14.84 -3.20
N ALA A 67 2.32 14.73 -2.83
CA ALA A 67 2.81 15.17 -1.53
C ALA A 67 2.61 16.68 -1.32
N ASN A 68 2.89 17.50 -2.35
CA ASN A 68 2.65 18.94 -2.34
C ASN A 68 1.16 19.26 -2.12
N LEU A 69 0.27 18.61 -2.88
CA LEU A 69 -1.18 18.82 -2.75
C LEU A 69 -1.69 18.41 -1.36
N VAL A 70 -1.28 17.26 -0.85
CA VAL A 70 -1.67 16.78 0.50
C VAL A 70 -1.19 17.75 1.58
N THR A 71 0.02 18.29 1.43
CA THR A 71 0.55 19.28 2.36
C THR A 71 -0.27 20.57 2.33
N CYS A 72 -0.66 21.05 1.15
CA CYS A 72 -1.50 22.24 0.99
C CYS A 72 -2.92 22.04 1.56
N LEU A 73 -3.45 20.83 1.54
CA LEU A 73 -4.78 20.53 2.08
C LEU A 73 -4.86 20.62 3.60
N HIS A 74 -3.74 20.52 4.32
CA HIS A 74 -3.67 20.54 5.79
C HIS A 74 -4.69 19.60 6.45
N SER A 75 -4.95 18.44 5.84
CA SER A 75 -6.00 17.53 6.29
C SER A 75 -5.67 16.89 7.63
N VAL A 76 -6.64 16.88 8.53
CA VAL A 76 -6.53 16.28 9.87
C VAL A 76 -6.15 14.79 9.86
N ILE A 77 -6.47 14.03 8.81
CA ILE A 77 -6.10 12.60 8.74
C ILE A 77 -4.59 12.38 8.68
N MET A 78 -3.82 13.39 8.29
CA MET A 78 -2.36 13.32 8.27
C MET A 78 -1.74 13.30 9.67
N THR A 79 -2.51 13.62 10.70
CA THR A 79 -2.09 13.52 12.11
C THR A 79 -2.16 12.08 12.65
N ILE A 80 -2.79 11.14 11.91
CA ILE A 80 -2.86 9.72 12.30
C ILE A 80 -1.47 9.08 12.13
N PRO A 81 -0.82 8.56 13.21
CA PRO A 81 0.47 7.91 13.10
C PRO A 81 0.44 6.72 12.14
N GLY A 82 1.27 6.76 11.10
CA GLY A 82 1.35 5.73 10.06
C GLY A 82 0.60 6.06 8.76
N ILE A 83 -0.12 7.17 8.69
CA ILE A 83 -0.65 7.66 7.41
C ILE A 83 0.37 8.63 6.80
N GLY A 84 1.06 8.16 5.76
CA GLY A 84 1.96 8.97 4.94
C GLY A 84 1.23 9.66 3.79
N THR A 85 1.95 10.55 3.07
CA THR A 85 1.40 11.36 1.97
C THR A 85 0.74 10.54 0.87
N THR A 86 1.33 9.41 0.48
CA THR A 86 0.77 8.54 -0.56
C THR A 86 -0.58 7.95 -0.14
N ASN A 87 -0.65 7.29 1.02
CA ASN A 87 -1.91 6.71 1.50
C ASN A 87 -2.94 7.79 1.84
N GLY A 88 -2.51 8.89 2.47
CA GLY A 88 -3.37 10.02 2.78
C GLY A 88 -3.95 10.68 1.53
N GLY A 89 -3.12 10.93 0.52
CA GLY A 89 -3.54 11.48 -0.76
C GLY A 89 -4.54 10.59 -1.49
N MET A 90 -4.27 9.27 -1.55
CA MET A 90 -5.21 8.31 -2.14
C MET A 90 -6.55 8.28 -1.39
N ILE A 91 -6.53 8.31 -0.05
CA ILE A 91 -7.75 8.30 0.78
C ILE A 91 -8.54 9.58 0.55
N LEU A 92 -7.90 10.74 0.62
CA LEU A 92 -8.56 12.05 0.43
C LEU A 92 -9.10 12.21 -0.99
N GLY A 93 -8.33 11.82 -2.01
CA GLY A 93 -8.74 11.90 -3.40
C GLY A 93 -9.96 11.01 -3.73
N GLU A 94 -10.03 9.81 -3.13
CA GLU A 94 -11.15 8.90 -3.33
C GLU A 94 -12.40 9.28 -2.52
N ILE A 95 -12.24 9.87 -1.33
CA ILE A 95 -13.36 10.34 -0.50
C ILE A 95 -13.96 11.61 -1.10
N GLY A 96 -13.10 12.52 -1.57
CA GLY A 96 -13.54 13.86 -2.00
C GLY A 96 -14.20 14.62 -0.85
N ASP A 97 -15.49 14.90 -0.99
CA ASP A 97 -16.27 15.58 0.07
C ASP A 97 -16.84 14.53 1.07
N ILE A 98 -16.39 14.61 2.32
CA ILE A 98 -16.84 13.73 3.40
C ILE A 98 -18.33 13.85 3.69
N HIS A 99 -18.94 15.00 3.45
CA HIS A 99 -20.36 15.27 3.70
C HIS A 99 -21.31 14.45 2.80
N LEU A 100 -20.79 13.88 1.71
CA LEU A 100 -21.51 12.92 0.88
C LEU A 100 -21.80 11.61 1.64
N PHE A 101 -21.05 11.33 2.69
CA PHE A 101 -21.20 10.13 3.52
C PHE A 101 -21.86 10.46 4.86
N SER A 102 -23.19 10.44 4.94
CA SER A 102 -23.94 10.80 6.14
C SER A 102 -23.65 9.91 7.36
N THR A 103 -22.97 8.77 7.19
CA THR A 103 -22.54 7.87 8.27
C THR A 103 -21.23 7.17 7.91
N PRO A 104 -20.42 6.76 8.91
CA PRO A 104 -19.21 6.01 8.65
C PRO A 104 -19.47 4.64 7.98
N GLY A 105 -20.69 4.11 8.15
CA GLY A 105 -21.13 2.88 7.47
C GLY A 105 -21.24 3.04 5.95
N LYS A 106 -21.68 4.22 5.47
CA LYS A 106 -21.72 4.52 4.03
C LYS A 106 -20.32 4.65 3.43
N LEU A 107 -19.38 5.28 4.14
CA LEU A 107 -17.98 5.34 3.72
C LEU A 107 -17.35 3.93 3.71
N LEU A 108 -17.67 3.11 4.72
CA LEU A 108 -17.21 1.72 4.78
C LEU A 108 -17.72 0.90 3.59
N ALA A 109 -19.00 1.06 3.22
CA ALA A 109 -19.59 0.41 2.05
C ALA A 109 -19.00 0.92 0.74
N PHE A 110 -18.75 2.25 0.65
CA PHE A 110 -18.08 2.84 -0.50
C PHE A 110 -16.65 2.32 -0.69
N ALA A 111 -15.92 2.05 0.39
CA ALA A 111 -14.64 1.35 0.34
C ALA A 111 -14.78 -0.16 0.04
N GLY A 112 -16.00 -0.72 0.12
CA GLY A 112 -16.27 -2.15 -0.04
C GLY A 112 -15.63 -3.00 1.06
N LEU A 113 -15.48 -2.42 2.26
CA LEU A 113 -14.97 -3.07 3.48
C LEU A 113 -16.09 -3.62 4.36
N ASP A 114 -17.34 -3.34 4.02
CA ASP A 114 -18.53 -3.84 4.69
C ASP A 114 -18.69 -5.36 4.52
N PRO A 115 -19.30 -6.07 5.46
CA PRO A 115 -19.58 -7.48 5.30
C PRO A 115 -20.69 -7.69 4.24
N SER A 116 -20.49 -8.65 3.34
CA SER A 116 -21.55 -9.06 2.42
C SER A 116 -22.69 -9.69 3.21
N VAL A 117 -23.92 -9.21 3.01
CA VAL A 117 -25.12 -9.80 3.60
C VAL A 117 -25.59 -10.93 2.68
N TYR A 118 -25.68 -12.14 3.24
CA TYR A 118 -26.25 -13.31 2.58
C TYR A 118 -27.45 -13.75 3.43
N GLN A 119 -28.63 -13.25 3.06
CA GLN A 119 -29.90 -13.60 3.71
C GLN A 119 -30.90 -14.01 2.62
N SER A 120 -31.56 -15.13 2.82
CA SER A 120 -32.66 -15.58 1.99
C SER A 120 -33.73 -16.19 2.90
N GLY A 121 -34.87 -15.51 3.02
CA GLY A 121 -35.92 -15.91 3.99
C GLY A 121 -35.38 -16.01 5.41
N ASN A 122 -35.55 -17.17 6.04
CA ASN A 122 -35.06 -17.42 7.42
C ASN A 122 -33.59 -17.82 7.49
N PHE A 123 -32.87 -17.88 6.37
CA PHE A 123 -31.46 -18.27 6.34
C PHE A 123 -30.55 -17.05 6.51
N GLN A 124 -29.70 -17.08 7.55
CA GLN A 124 -28.60 -16.15 7.75
C GLN A 124 -27.26 -16.88 7.66
N ALA A 125 -26.37 -16.43 6.77
CA ALA A 125 -25.06 -17.03 6.64
C ALA A 125 -24.22 -16.80 7.91
N LYS A 126 -23.69 -17.86 8.51
CA LYS A 126 -22.81 -17.80 9.69
C LYS A 126 -21.43 -17.20 9.40
N LYS A 127 -21.00 -17.17 8.13
CA LYS A 127 -19.73 -16.58 7.71
C LYS A 127 -19.99 -15.57 6.60
N THR A 128 -19.64 -14.33 6.84
CA THR A 128 -19.72 -13.25 5.87
C THR A 128 -18.31 -12.92 5.35
N ARG A 129 -18.23 -12.55 4.07
CA ARG A 129 -17.00 -12.05 3.46
C ARG A 129 -17.13 -10.55 3.24
N MET A 130 -16.00 -9.86 3.06
CA MET A 130 -15.98 -8.46 2.65
C MET A 130 -16.68 -8.31 1.29
N SER A 131 -17.57 -7.29 1.15
CA SER A 131 -18.40 -7.10 -0.06
C SER A 131 -17.58 -6.83 -1.31
N LYS A 132 -16.49 -6.05 -1.17
CA LYS A 132 -15.60 -5.59 -2.25
C LYS A 132 -16.33 -4.84 -3.38
N ARG A 133 -17.56 -4.37 -3.18
CA ARG A 133 -18.38 -3.71 -4.19
C ARG A 133 -18.05 -2.25 -4.42
N GLY A 134 -17.32 -1.62 -3.50
CA GLY A 134 -16.98 -0.20 -3.57
C GLY A 134 -15.66 0.10 -4.28
N SER A 135 -15.10 1.30 -4.03
CA SER A 135 -13.84 1.72 -4.62
C SER A 135 -12.71 0.75 -4.27
N ARG A 136 -12.06 0.24 -5.31
CA ARG A 136 -10.90 -0.63 -5.19
C ARG A 136 -9.68 0.15 -4.68
N VAL A 137 -9.54 1.39 -5.13
CA VAL A 137 -8.41 2.26 -4.78
C VAL A 137 -8.51 2.67 -3.33
N LEU A 138 -9.68 3.14 -2.87
CA LEU A 138 -9.89 3.49 -1.47
C LEU A 138 -9.66 2.30 -0.54
N ARG A 139 -10.16 1.13 -0.90
CA ARG A 139 -9.94 -0.09 -0.11
C ARG A 139 -8.47 -0.44 0.00
N TYR A 140 -7.72 -0.36 -1.10
CA TYR A 140 -6.27 -0.61 -1.11
C TYR A 140 -5.54 0.37 -0.20
N ALA A 141 -5.80 1.67 -0.32
CA ALA A 141 -5.19 2.71 0.49
C ALA A 141 -5.51 2.53 1.99
N LEU A 142 -6.77 2.23 2.33
CA LEU A 142 -7.21 2.00 3.71
C LEU A 142 -6.59 0.75 4.35
N VAL A 143 -6.41 -0.33 3.60
CA VAL A 143 -5.76 -1.55 4.12
C VAL A 143 -4.28 -1.32 4.36
N ASN A 144 -3.58 -0.62 3.44
CA ASN A 144 -2.18 -0.25 3.60
C ASN A 144 -2.00 0.76 4.76
N ALA A 145 -2.86 1.78 4.84
CA ALA A 145 -2.86 2.71 5.95
C ALA A 145 -3.08 1.97 7.30
N ALA A 146 -4.04 1.03 7.36
CA ALA A 146 -4.29 0.25 8.56
C ALA A 146 -3.08 -0.60 8.98
N HIS A 147 -2.32 -1.16 8.02
CA HIS A 147 -1.07 -1.87 8.32
C HIS A 147 -0.07 -0.94 9.00
N ASN A 148 0.18 0.23 8.42
CA ASN A 148 1.11 1.21 8.98
C ASN A 148 0.64 1.76 10.33
N VAL A 149 -0.67 2.04 10.48
CA VAL A 149 -1.25 2.50 11.76
C VAL A 149 -1.09 1.44 12.85
N VAL A 150 -1.28 0.15 12.54
CA VAL A 150 -1.04 -0.96 13.48
C VAL A 150 0.41 -0.99 13.96
N MET A 151 1.37 -0.63 13.11
CA MET A 151 2.79 -0.58 13.49
C MET A 151 3.16 0.66 14.30
N ASN A 152 2.42 1.76 14.17
CA ASN A 152 2.75 3.06 14.77
C ASN A 152 1.79 3.52 15.89
N ASN A 153 0.76 2.72 16.22
CA ASN A 153 -0.24 3.07 17.22
C ASN A 153 -0.58 1.88 18.12
N ALA A 154 -0.35 2.02 19.42
CA ALA A 154 -0.53 0.95 20.40
C ALA A 154 -1.98 0.45 20.49
N THR A 155 -2.98 1.32 20.38
CA THR A 155 -4.41 0.96 20.42
C THR A 155 -4.82 0.12 19.22
N PHE A 156 -4.36 0.49 18.02
CA PHE A 156 -4.60 -0.30 16.81
C PHE A 156 -3.81 -1.61 16.84
N LYS A 157 -2.60 -1.60 17.38
CA LYS A 157 -1.79 -2.81 17.59
C LYS A 157 -2.49 -3.80 18.50
N ALA A 158 -2.97 -3.36 19.66
CA ALA A 158 -3.71 -4.20 20.59
C ALA A 158 -5.00 -4.78 19.96
N TYR A 159 -5.71 -3.96 19.17
CA TYR A 159 -6.89 -4.44 18.45
C TYR A 159 -6.55 -5.48 17.39
N TYR A 160 -5.46 -5.27 16.64
CA TYR A 160 -4.97 -6.24 15.66
C TYR A 160 -4.59 -7.56 16.35
N ASP A 161 -3.82 -7.50 17.43
CA ASP A 161 -3.35 -8.69 18.17
C ASP A 161 -4.53 -9.48 18.75
N ALA A 162 -5.55 -8.80 19.28
CA ALA A 162 -6.79 -9.44 19.72
C ALA A 162 -7.48 -10.20 18.58
N LYS A 163 -7.55 -9.61 17.37
CA LYS A 163 -8.11 -10.28 16.19
C LYS A 163 -7.26 -11.47 15.74
N ARG A 164 -5.95 -11.40 15.88
CA ARG A 164 -5.04 -12.53 15.62
C ARG A 164 -5.24 -13.66 16.63
N ALA A 165 -5.43 -13.32 17.91
CA ALA A 165 -5.71 -14.29 18.98
C ALA A 165 -7.06 -15.00 18.79
N GLU A 166 -8.06 -14.35 18.14
CA GLU A 166 -9.31 -15.00 17.71
C GLU A 166 -9.11 -16.03 16.57
N GLY A 167 -7.86 -16.31 16.14
CA GLY A 167 -7.56 -17.23 15.05
C GLY A 167 -7.71 -16.64 13.64
N ARG A 168 -7.87 -15.33 13.50
CA ARG A 168 -8.00 -14.69 12.18
C ARG A 168 -6.66 -14.62 11.46
N THR A 169 -6.69 -14.75 10.13
CA THR A 169 -5.49 -14.55 9.30
C THR A 169 -5.02 -13.09 9.35
N HIS A 170 -3.76 -12.84 9.00
CA HIS A 170 -3.18 -11.50 8.95
C HIS A 170 -4.06 -10.50 8.18
N TYR A 171 -4.40 -10.80 6.93
CA TYR A 171 -5.22 -9.92 6.10
C TYR A 171 -6.66 -9.75 6.62
N ASN A 172 -7.23 -10.76 7.28
CA ASN A 172 -8.54 -10.63 7.89
C ASN A 172 -8.49 -9.69 9.10
N ALA A 173 -7.47 -9.79 9.95
CA ALA A 173 -7.26 -8.89 11.08
C ALA A 173 -7.00 -7.44 10.60
N LEU A 174 -6.19 -7.25 9.54
CA LEU A 174 -6.01 -5.93 8.92
C LEU A 174 -7.31 -5.35 8.36
N GLY A 175 -8.16 -6.17 7.74
CA GLY A 175 -9.47 -5.74 7.28
C GLY A 175 -10.36 -5.19 8.41
N HIS A 176 -10.30 -5.80 9.60
CA HIS A 176 -10.99 -5.28 10.79
C HIS A 176 -10.37 -3.95 11.26
N CYS A 177 -9.04 -3.82 11.24
CA CYS A 177 -8.36 -2.56 11.56
C CYS A 177 -8.70 -1.47 10.55
N ALA A 178 -8.74 -1.77 9.25
CA ALA A 178 -9.18 -0.85 8.21
C ALA A 178 -10.62 -0.37 8.44
N GLY A 179 -11.54 -1.27 8.79
CA GLY A 179 -12.91 -0.90 9.13
C GLY A 179 -13.02 -0.02 10.39
N LYS A 180 -12.13 -0.17 11.38
CA LYS A 180 -12.01 0.75 12.52
C LYS A 180 -11.44 2.09 12.08
N LEU A 181 -10.40 2.07 11.25
CA LEU A 181 -9.74 3.27 10.72
C LEU A 181 -10.71 4.14 9.90
N VAL A 182 -11.56 3.53 9.08
CA VAL A 182 -12.62 4.25 8.33
C VAL A 182 -13.51 5.08 9.25
N ARG A 183 -13.91 4.52 10.39
CA ARG A 183 -14.76 5.24 11.36
C ARG A 183 -14.03 6.42 11.99
N VAL A 184 -12.75 6.23 12.31
CA VAL A 184 -11.88 7.29 12.84
C VAL A 184 -11.71 8.39 11.78
N ILE A 185 -11.34 8.05 10.55
CA ILE A 185 -11.18 9.00 9.45
C ILE A 185 -12.48 9.77 9.20
N TRP A 186 -13.63 9.07 9.15
CA TRP A 186 -14.92 9.72 8.95
C TRP A 186 -15.20 10.75 10.04
N LYS A 187 -14.99 10.38 11.31
CA LYS A 187 -15.21 11.28 12.45
C LYS A 187 -14.28 12.49 12.39
N MET A 188 -12.98 12.26 12.15
CA MET A 188 -11.98 13.32 12.07
C MET A 188 -12.29 14.33 10.95
N LEU A 189 -12.64 13.84 9.74
CA LEU A 189 -12.96 14.69 8.61
C LEU A 189 -14.30 15.42 8.77
N THR A 190 -15.27 14.81 9.45
CA THR A 190 -16.60 15.44 9.68
C THR A 190 -16.53 16.54 10.74
N ASP A 191 -15.74 16.33 11.79
CA ASP A 191 -15.64 17.26 12.92
C ASP A 191 -14.42 18.18 12.82
N GLU A 192 -13.57 18.00 11.80
CA GLU A 192 -12.31 18.74 11.60
C GLU A 192 -11.37 18.69 12.82
N VAL A 193 -11.31 17.52 13.48
CA VAL A 193 -10.48 17.29 14.68
C VAL A 193 -9.27 16.46 14.36
N GLU A 194 -8.13 16.80 14.96
CA GLU A 194 -6.90 16.02 14.88
C GLU A 194 -7.00 14.70 15.61
N PHE A 195 -6.13 13.75 15.24
CA PHE A 195 -6.07 12.46 15.91
C PHE A 195 -5.53 12.61 17.33
N ASN A 196 -6.34 12.30 18.33
CA ASN A 196 -5.94 12.28 19.73
C ASN A 196 -5.98 10.86 20.30
N LEU A 197 -5.00 10.54 21.15
CA LEU A 197 -4.84 9.23 21.80
C LEU A 197 -5.45 9.18 23.22
N GLU A 198 -6.27 10.17 23.60
CA GLU A 198 -6.95 10.10 24.90
C GLU A 198 -7.97 8.97 24.98
#